data_57be2de604ae6f4d4c926783aa8e7398
#
_entry.id   57be2de604ae6f4d4c926783aa8e7398
#
_cell.length_a   1.000
_cell.length_b   1.000
_cell.length_c   1.000
_cell.angle_alpha   90.00
_cell.angle_beta   90.00
_cell.angle_gamma   90.00
#
_symmetry.space_group_name_H-M   'P 1'
#
loop_
_entity.id
_entity.type
_entity.pdbx_description
1 polymer ?
#
loop_
_entity_poly.entity_id
_entity_poly.type
_entity_poly.pdbx_seq_one_letter_code
_entity_poly.pdbx_strand_id
1 'polypeptide(L)'
;MKKHLFRIIAVLSAAVLLAGCAASRLRLGAAAAGGVYNAFGTAMAAQNSTIEVKQTAGSAANLRLLAGGYLQLAVAQSDMAQDAYDGSGIFAHESTERSFSAVAALYEEAVQVVVRADSGITTLEELQGCTLSVGEEESGTEQNAGQVLAACGLNNRLVHTVNLNYTDAAAQLADGTIDAMFVTAGLHADALEQLAETCAIRLLSVDGGVGARLLAAYPAYRACVIPAGTYAGQGEDVWTVSVQALLLRRTRCPTRPSKG
;
A
#
# COMPACT_ATOMS: atom_id res chain seq x y z
N MET A 1 -14.69 60.59 14.04
CA MET A 1 -14.38 59.71 12.92
C MET A 1 -13.02 59.02 13.03
N LYS A 2 -11.89 59.71 13.27
CA LYS A 2 -10.54 59.07 13.34
C LYS A 2 -10.39 57.98 14.42
N LYS A 3 -11.01 58.14 15.61
CA LYS A 3 -10.93 57.14 16.71
C LYS A 3 -11.70 55.82 16.43
N HIS A 4 -12.77 55.89 15.67
CA HIS A 4 -13.52 54.66 15.26
C HIS A 4 -12.81 53.92 14.16
N LEU A 5 -12.19 54.61 13.20
CA LEU A 5 -11.39 53.99 12.15
C LEU A 5 -10.18 53.23 12.72
N PHE A 6 -9.49 53.80 13.72
CA PHE A 6 -8.35 53.15 14.40
C PHE A 6 -8.76 51.90 15.16
N ARG A 7 -9.96 51.89 15.79
CA ARG A 7 -10.52 50.72 16.48
C ARG A 7 -10.90 49.60 15.51
N ILE A 8 -11.46 49.95 14.35
CA ILE A 8 -11.81 48.97 13.32
C ILE A 8 -10.56 48.35 12.72
N ILE A 9 -9.50 49.12 12.45
CA ILE A 9 -8.22 48.60 11.94
C ILE A 9 -7.54 47.70 12.99
N ALA A 10 -7.57 48.06 14.27
CA ALA A 10 -7.00 47.24 15.34
C ALA A 10 -7.75 45.90 15.54
N VAL A 11 -9.08 45.89 15.41
CA VAL A 11 -9.88 44.67 15.47
C VAL A 11 -9.67 43.78 14.25
N LEU A 12 -9.56 44.37 13.04
CA LEU A 12 -9.26 43.61 11.82
C LEU A 12 -7.83 43.02 11.84
N SER A 13 -6.84 43.77 12.34
CA SER A 13 -5.48 43.21 12.47
C SER A 13 -5.36 42.13 13.54
N ALA A 14 -6.11 42.24 14.66
CA ALA A 14 -6.18 41.16 15.66
C ALA A 14 -6.90 39.91 15.13
N ALA A 15 -7.95 40.08 14.33
CA ALA A 15 -8.64 38.95 13.68
C ALA A 15 -7.76 38.25 12.65
N VAL A 16 -6.93 38.96 11.88
CA VAL A 16 -5.95 38.40 10.94
C VAL A 16 -4.82 37.67 11.67
N LEU A 17 -4.39 38.15 12.84
CA LEU A 17 -3.38 37.46 13.67
C LEU A 17 -3.93 36.20 14.36
N LEU A 18 -5.23 36.15 14.67
CA LEU A 18 -5.89 34.96 15.22
C LEU A 18 -6.21 33.89 14.14
N ALA A 19 -6.34 34.27 12.86
CA ALA A 19 -6.52 33.35 11.76
C ALA A 19 -5.21 32.63 11.35
N GLY A 20 -4.05 33.04 11.87
CA GLY A 20 -2.73 32.58 11.48
C GLY A 20 -2.19 31.34 12.19
N CYS A 21 -2.92 30.74 13.14
CA CYS A 21 -2.50 29.54 13.88
C CYS A 21 -3.48 28.37 13.73
N ALA A 22 -3.99 28.11 12.55
CA ALA A 22 -4.44 26.75 12.25
C ALA A 22 -3.16 25.90 12.13
N ALA A 23 -2.83 25.14 13.17
CA ALA A 23 -1.76 24.17 13.12
C ALA A 23 -1.98 23.32 11.85
N SER A 24 -1.04 23.38 10.89
CA SER A 24 -1.17 22.62 9.66
C SER A 24 -1.25 21.13 10.03
N ARG A 25 -2.37 20.49 9.70
CA ARG A 25 -2.56 19.07 9.97
C ARG A 25 -1.47 18.28 9.25
N LEU A 26 -0.98 17.25 9.91
CA LEU A 26 -0.04 16.28 9.31
C LEU A 26 -0.82 15.35 8.38
N ARG A 27 -0.59 15.44 7.09
CA ARG A 27 -1.23 14.56 6.11
C ARG A 27 -0.52 13.23 6.11
N LEU A 28 -1.28 12.16 6.39
CA LEU A 28 -0.84 10.78 6.39
C LEU A 28 -1.41 10.05 5.18
N GLY A 29 -0.55 9.60 4.26
CA GLY A 29 -0.94 8.75 3.13
C GLY A 29 -1.20 7.31 3.61
N ALA A 30 -2.39 6.77 3.32
CA ALA A 30 -2.89 5.54 3.91
C ALA A 30 -3.66 4.64 2.93
N ALA A 31 -3.30 4.65 1.65
CA ALA A 31 -3.92 3.85 0.58
C ALA A 31 -5.45 3.97 0.52
N ALA A 32 -6.12 3.08 -0.22
CA ALA A 32 -7.56 3.09 -0.41
C ALA A 32 -8.33 2.63 0.84
N ALA A 33 -9.60 2.96 0.91
CA ALA A 33 -10.52 2.43 1.91
C ALA A 33 -10.62 0.90 1.79
N GLY A 34 -10.87 0.21 2.93
CA GLY A 34 -10.93 -1.26 2.99
C GLY A 34 -9.57 -1.94 3.11
N GLY A 35 -8.45 -1.21 2.97
CA GLY A 35 -7.11 -1.72 3.22
C GLY A 35 -6.62 -1.44 4.66
N VAL A 36 -5.66 -2.26 5.13
CA VAL A 36 -5.11 -2.17 6.49
C VAL A 36 -4.41 -0.82 6.74
N TYR A 37 -3.77 -0.21 5.73
CA TYR A 37 -3.18 1.13 5.84
C TYR A 37 -4.22 2.20 6.20
N ASN A 38 -5.40 2.13 5.57
CA ASN A 38 -6.47 3.07 5.83
C ASN A 38 -7.05 2.89 7.24
N ALA A 39 -7.25 1.65 7.68
CA ALA A 39 -7.69 1.33 9.04
C ALA A 39 -6.68 1.86 10.08
N PHE A 40 -5.37 1.62 9.89
CA PHE A 40 -4.30 2.12 10.74
C PHE A 40 -4.28 3.66 10.78
N GLY A 41 -4.32 4.31 9.63
CA GLY A 41 -4.32 5.78 9.53
C GLY A 41 -5.53 6.40 10.23
N THR A 42 -6.71 5.80 10.06
CA THR A 42 -7.97 6.22 10.70
C THR A 42 -7.87 6.07 12.22
N ALA A 43 -7.33 4.96 12.72
CA ALA A 43 -7.10 4.76 14.15
C ALA A 43 -6.11 5.79 14.73
N MET A 44 -5.03 6.09 14.01
CA MET A 44 -4.10 7.16 14.41
C MET A 44 -4.77 8.54 14.46
N ALA A 45 -5.58 8.89 13.47
CA ALA A 45 -6.28 10.17 13.42
C ALA A 45 -7.32 10.30 14.54
N ALA A 46 -7.97 9.20 14.91
CA ALA A 46 -8.90 9.17 16.05
C ALA A 46 -8.22 9.48 17.39
N GLN A 47 -6.95 9.09 17.55
CA GLN A 47 -6.15 9.39 18.75
C GLN A 47 -5.43 10.73 18.68
N ASN A 48 -5.25 11.31 17.49
CA ASN A 48 -4.54 12.57 17.31
C ASN A 48 -5.18 13.42 16.21
N SER A 49 -5.97 14.41 16.61
CA SER A 49 -6.70 15.32 15.72
C SER A 49 -5.81 16.19 14.81
N THR A 50 -4.49 16.21 15.03
CA THR A 50 -3.54 16.88 14.14
C THR A 50 -3.24 16.05 12.88
N ILE A 51 -3.62 14.78 12.84
CA ILE A 51 -3.43 13.91 11.68
C ILE A 51 -4.66 13.98 10.78
N GLU A 52 -4.42 14.14 9.49
CA GLU A 52 -5.42 14.06 8.43
C GLU A 52 -5.06 12.91 7.49
N VAL A 53 -5.91 11.87 7.46
CA VAL A 53 -5.71 10.71 6.58
C VAL A 53 -6.03 11.10 5.15
N LYS A 54 -5.14 10.74 4.22
CA LYS A 54 -5.30 10.89 2.78
C LYS A 54 -5.37 9.52 2.13
N GLN A 55 -6.45 9.26 1.42
CA GLN A 55 -6.54 8.09 0.55
C GLN A 55 -5.61 8.26 -0.64
N THR A 56 -4.93 7.21 -1.02
CA THR A 56 -3.95 7.14 -2.11
C THR A 56 -4.02 5.76 -2.75
N ALA A 57 -3.34 5.55 -3.85
CA ALA A 57 -3.27 4.23 -4.48
C ALA A 57 -2.40 3.22 -3.72
N GLY A 58 -1.50 3.66 -2.84
CA GLY A 58 -0.67 2.77 -2.03
C GLY A 58 0.79 3.20 -1.91
N SER A 59 1.71 2.23 -1.81
CA SER A 59 3.10 2.48 -1.41
C SER A 59 3.85 3.41 -2.35
N ALA A 60 3.82 3.20 -3.68
CA ALA A 60 4.54 4.04 -4.63
C ALA A 60 3.99 5.46 -4.65
N ALA A 61 2.67 5.61 -4.72
CA ALA A 61 2.01 6.91 -4.66
C ALA A 61 2.35 7.65 -3.35
N ASN A 62 2.34 6.94 -2.21
CA ASN A 62 2.69 7.50 -0.91
C ASN A 62 4.13 8.02 -0.85
N LEU A 63 5.08 7.26 -1.39
CA LEU A 63 6.50 7.63 -1.42
C LEU A 63 6.75 8.86 -2.31
N ARG A 64 6.10 8.93 -3.48
CA ARG A 64 6.16 10.11 -4.36
C ARG A 64 5.56 11.36 -3.72
N LEU A 65 4.39 11.23 -3.10
CA LEU A 65 3.72 12.33 -2.40
C LEU A 65 4.48 12.79 -1.16
N LEU A 66 5.14 11.86 -0.46
CA LEU A 66 5.99 12.16 0.70
C LEU A 66 7.26 12.92 0.24
N ALA A 67 7.94 12.45 -0.80
CA ALA A 67 9.11 13.11 -1.38
C ALA A 67 8.76 14.51 -1.88
N GLY A 68 7.65 14.66 -2.62
CA GLY A 68 7.14 15.93 -3.10
C GLY A 68 6.62 16.90 -2.02
N GLY A 69 6.51 16.43 -0.76
CA GLY A 69 6.07 17.26 0.37
C GLY A 69 4.57 17.46 0.49
N TYR A 70 3.77 16.77 -0.33
CA TYR A 70 2.33 16.76 -0.17
C TYR A 70 1.91 16.02 1.11
N LEU A 71 2.59 14.93 1.45
CA LEU A 71 2.43 14.19 2.69
C LEU A 71 3.55 14.55 3.68
N GLN A 72 3.27 14.47 4.97
CA GLN A 72 4.24 14.56 6.06
C GLN A 72 4.53 13.19 6.67
N LEU A 73 3.53 12.31 6.62
CA LEU A 73 3.59 10.92 7.05
C LEU A 73 3.05 10.03 5.93
N ALA A 74 3.53 8.79 5.86
CA ALA A 74 3.03 7.80 4.92
C ALA A 74 3.18 6.39 5.49
N VAL A 75 2.27 5.49 5.11
CA VAL A 75 2.49 4.05 5.26
C VAL A 75 2.94 3.50 3.91
N ALA A 76 3.99 2.71 3.90
CA ALA A 76 4.50 2.07 2.69
C ALA A 76 5.21 0.75 3.01
N GLN A 77 5.27 -0.14 2.03
CA GLN A 77 6.01 -1.39 2.11
C GLN A 77 7.52 -1.15 2.17
N SER A 78 8.24 -2.02 2.87
CA SER A 78 9.69 -1.91 3.09
C SER A 78 10.51 -2.06 1.81
N ASP A 79 10.11 -2.91 0.88
CA ASP A 79 10.72 -3.09 -0.43
C ASP A 79 10.62 -1.81 -1.26
N MET A 80 9.42 -1.25 -1.38
CA MET A 80 9.15 0.01 -2.08
C MET A 80 9.88 1.19 -1.42
N ALA A 81 9.91 1.23 -0.08
CA ALA A 81 10.61 2.26 0.66
C ALA A 81 12.13 2.18 0.45
N GLN A 82 12.70 0.97 0.38
CA GLN A 82 14.12 0.76 0.08
C GLN A 82 14.46 1.26 -1.33
N ASP A 83 13.67 0.84 -2.34
CA ASP A 83 13.86 1.27 -3.72
C ASP A 83 13.78 2.80 -3.87
N ALA A 84 12.77 3.42 -3.27
CA ALA A 84 12.61 4.87 -3.31
C ALA A 84 13.73 5.61 -2.57
N TYR A 85 14.25 5.04 -1.47
CA TYR A 85 15.35 5.64 -0.71
C TYR A 85 16.67 5.59 -1.46
N ASP A 86 16.92 4.48 -2.19
CA ASP A 86 18.16 4.26 -2.96
C ASP A 86 18.06 4.82 -4.39
N GLY A 87 16.89 5.24 -4.86
CA GLY A 87 16.65 5.65 -6.24
C GLY A 87 16.78 4.48 -7.20
N SER A 88 16.24 3.32 -6.83
CA SER A 88 16.28 2.08 -7.61
C SER A 88 14.87 1.62 -8.02
N GLY A 89 14.77 0.48 -8.70
CA GLY A 89 13.51 -0.08 -9.14
C GLY A 89 12.68 0.91 -9.96
N ILE A 90 11.41 1.05 -9.65
CA ILE A 90 10.51 1.98 -10.33
C ILE A 90 10.83 3.46 -10.04
N PHE A 91 11.68 3.74 -9.07
CA PHE A 91 12.10 5.11 -8.68
C PHE A 91 13.45 5.52 -9.25
N ALA A 92 14.09 4.72 -10.12
CA ALA A 92 15.46 4.91 -10.60
C ALA A 92 15.73 6.26 -11.26
N HIS A 93 14.70 6.99 -11.69
CA HIS A 93 14.84 8.30 -12.34
C HIS A 93 14.01 9.39 -11.63
N GLU A 94 13.64 9.16 -10.38
CA GLU A 94 12.79 10.04 -9.59
C GLU A 94 13.57 10.74 -8.46
N SER A 95 13.07 11.89 -8.00
CA SER A 95 13.67 12.62 -6.88
C SER A 95 13.15 12.16 -5.53
N THR A 96 13.11 10.85 -5.29
CA THR A 96 12.63 10.24 -4.04
C THR A 96 13.75 9.98 -3.04
N GLU A 97 15.00 9.90 -3.52
CA GLU A 97 16.17 9.50 -2.74
C GLU A 97 16.28 10.27 -1.41
N ARG A 98 16.39 9.51 -0.31
CA ARG A 98 16.65 10.05 1.04
C ARG A 98 15.72 11.17 1.50
N SER A 99 14.54 11.27 0.88
CA SER A 99 13.56 12.32 1.19
C SER A 99 12.74 12.03 2.45
N PHE A 100 12.86 10.84 3.03
CA PHE A 100 12.10 10.36 4.18
C PHE A 100 12.95 9.49 5.10
N SER A 101 12.41 9.18 6.27
CA SER A 101 12.97 8.22 7.22
C SER A 101 11.88 7.36 7.84
N ALA A 102 12.21 6.12 8.20
CA ALA A 102 11.33 5.24 8.94
C ALA A 102 11.13 5.75 10.38
N VAL A 103 9.89 5.71 10.82
CA VAL A 103 9.49 6.02 12.20
C VAL A 103 9.29 4.73 12.97
N ALA A 104 8.59 3.77 12.35
CA ALA A 104 8.29 2.47 12.96
C ALA A 104 8.09 1.40 11.87
N ALA A 105 8.44 0.15 12.20
CA ALA A 105 7.91 -1.04 11.57
C ALA A 105 6.55 -1.34 12.21
N LEU A 106 5.53 -1.60 11.40
CA LEU A 106 4.15 -1.77 11.87
C LEU A 106 3.77 -3.25 11.98
N TYR A 107 3.58 -3.90 10.86
CA TYR A 107 3.16 -5.30 10.77
C TYR A 107 3.68 -5.93 9.47
N GLU A 108 3.65 -7.24 9.43
CA GLU A 108 4.02 -8.03 8.26
C GLU A 108 2.85 -8.09 7.28
N GLU A 109 3.14 -7.98 5.98
CA GLU A 109 2.19 -8.00 4.88
C GLU A 109 2.49 -9.20 4.00
N ALA A 110 1.63 -10.22 4.09
CA ALA A 110 1.73 -11.41 3.26
C ALA A 110 1.28 -11.12 1.82
N VAL A 111 2.00 -11.63 0.84
CA VAL A 111 1.54 -11.68 -0.55
C VAL A 111 0.53 -12.82 -0.67
N GLN A 112 -0.72 -12.49 -0.90
CA GLN A 112 -1.84 -13.41 -0.95
C GLN A 112 -2.38 -13.47 -2.38
N VAL A 113 -2.34 -14.64 -2.99
CA VAL A 113 -2.90 -14.89 -4.33
C VAL A 113 -4.19 -15.69 -4.16
N VAL A 114 -5.30 -15.06 -4.47
CA VAL A 114 -6.64 -15.57 -4.14
C VAL A 114 -7.40 -15.92 -5.41
N VAL A 115 -7.96 -17.11 -5.44
CA VAL A 115 -8.85 -17.61 -6.50
C VAL A 115 -10.13 -18.14 -5.88
N ARG A 116 -11.20 -18.29 -6.67
CA ARG A 116 -12.36 -19.06 -6.20
C ARG A 116 -12.00 -20.54 -6.02
N ALA A 117 -12.52 -21.17 -4.98
CA ALA A 117 -12.23 -22.57 -4.69
C ALA A 117 -12.74 -23.52 -5.79
N ASP A 118 -13.79 -23.13 -6.53
CA ASP A 118 -14.38 -23.89 -7.63
C ASP A 118 -13.76 -23.61 -9.01
N SER A 119 -12.78 -22.69 -9.11
CA SER A 119 -12.14 -22.33 -10.38
C SER A 119 -11.31 -23.44 -11.02
N GLY A 120 -10.93 -24.45 -10.25
CA GLY A 120 -9.98 -25.48 -10.66
C GLY A 120 -8.52 -25.06 -10.61
N ILE A 121 -8.21 -23.77 -10.37
CA ILE A 121 -6.85 -23.24 -10.23
C ILE A 121 -6.29 -23.63 -8.85
N THR A 122 -5.14 -24.29 -8.83
CA THR A 122 -4.49 -24.80 -7.61
C THR A 122 -3.04 -24.38 -7.48
N THR A 123 -2.41 -23.92 -8.56
CA THR A 123 -1.00 -23.47 -8.61
C THR A 123 -0.87 -22.11 -9.29
N LEU A 124 0.27 -21.46 -9.10
CA LEU A 124 0.55 -20.16 -9.73
C LEU A 124 0.73 -20.29 -11.25
N GLU A 125 1.26 -21.41 -11.73
CA GLU A 125 1.46 -21.67 -13.15
C GLU A 125 0.14 -21.77 -13.93
N GLU A 126 -0.94 -22.21 -13.27
CA GLU A 126 -2.28 -22.31 -13.85
C GLU A 126 -2.97 -20.93 -14.02
N LEU A 127 -2.34 -19.85 -13.56
CA LEU A 127 -2.78 -18.49 -13.87
C LEU A 127 -2.55 -18.08 -15.33
N GLN A 128 -1.86 -18.89 -16.12
CA GLN A 128 -1.67 -18.62 -17.55
C GLN A 128 -3.01 -18.53 -18.28
N GLY A 129 -3.23 -17.45 -19.02
CA GLY A 129 -4.47 -17.17 -19.74
C GLY A 129 -5.56 -16.52 -18.90
N CYS A 130 -5.37 -16.39 -17.58
CA CYS A 130 -6.34 -15.84 -16.66
C CYS A 130 -6.32 -14.30 -16.64
N THR A 131 -7.44 -13.72 -16.17
CA THR A 131 -7.57 -12.30 -15.84
C THR A 131 -7.34 -12.07 -14.36
N LEU A 132 -6.33 -11.28 -14.01
CA LEU A 132 -5.84 -11.11 -12.65
C LEU A 132 -5.95 -9.66 -12.19
N SER A 133 -6.54 -9.40 -11.04
CA SER A 133 -6.37 -8.11 -10.36
C SER A 133 -5.00 -8.09 -9.68
N VAL A 134 -4.17 -7.12 -10.05
CA VAL A 134 -2.81 -6.95 -9.51
C VAL A 134 -2.70 -5.84 -8.47
N GLY A 135 -3.83 -5.31 -7.99
CA GLY A 135 -3.88 -4.14 -7.11
C GLY A 135 -4.03 -2.83 -7.90
N GLU A 136 -4.19 -1.73 -7.19
CA GLU A 136 -4.28 -0.41 -7.80
C GLU A 136 -2.95 -0.03 -8.47
N GLU A 137 -3.02 0.76 -9.54
CA GLU A 137 -1.84 1.36 -10.15
C GLU A 137 -1.06 2.17 -9.10
N GLU A 138 0.27 2.09 -9.11
CA GLU A 138 1.15 2.68 -8.08
C GLU A 138 1.01 2.09 -6.66
N SER A 139 0.38 0.92 -6.51
CA SER A 139 0.38 0.19 -5.24
C SER A 139 1.61 -0.70 -5.07
N GLY A 140 1.92 -1.06 -3.83
CA GLY A 140 2.91 -2.09 -3.56
C GLY A 140 2.45 -3.48 -3.99
N THR A 141 1.14 -3.73 -3.97
CA THR A 141 0.54 -4.98 -4.46
C THR A 141 0.80 -5.18 -5.96
N GLU A 142 0.66 -4.13 -6.78
CA GLU A 142 0.99 -4.19 -8.20
C GLU A 142 2.44 -4.59 -8.43
N GLN A 143 3.37 -4.00 -7.69
CA GLN A 143 4.79 -4.34 -7.76
C GLN A 143 5.04 -5.79 -7.36
N ASN A 144 4.47 -6.24 -6.23
CA ASN A 144 4.67 -7.60 -5.74
C ASN A 144 4.02 -8.64 -6.68
N ALA A 145 2.83 -8.35 -7.23
CA ALA A 145 2.18 -9.21 -8.22
C ALA A 145 3.06 -9.39 -9.47
N GLY A 146 3.60 -8.29 -10.00
CA GLY A 146 4.54 -8.34 -11.13
C GLY A 146 5.77 -9.19 -10.84
N GLN A 147 6.34 -9.11 -9.63
CA GLN A 147 7.49 -9.90 -9.20
C GLN A 147 7.15 -11.39 -9.06
N VAL A 148 5.99 -11.74 -8.47
CA VAL A 148 5.51 -13.13 -8.37
C VAL A 148 5.28 -13.72 -9.76
N LEU A 149 4.56 -13.02 -10.63
CA LEU A 149 4.30 -13.45 -12.00
C LEU A 149 5.60 -13.67 -12.76
N ALA A 150 6.54 -12.73 -12.69
CA ALA A 150 7.85 -12.89 -13.32
C ALA A 150 8.63 -14.10 -12.77
N ALA A 151 8.56 -14.34 -11.45
CA ALA A 151 9.17 -15.52 -10.83
C ALA A 151 8.52 -16.84 -11.25
N CYS A 152 7.24 -16.83 -11.64
CA CYS A 152 6.55 -17.98 -12.27
C CYS A 152 6.85 -18.13 -13.77
N GLY A 153 7.53 -17.18 -14.40
CA GLY A 153 7.71 -17.14 -15.85
C GLY A 153 6.49 -16.57 -16.60
N LEU A 154 5.55 -15.99 -15.89
CA LEU A 154 4.37 -15.33 -16.45
C LEU A 154 4.67 -13.85 -16.73
N ASN A 155 4.04 -13.30 -17.77
CA ASN A 155 4.16 -11.90 -18.16
C ASN A 155 2.86 -11.44 -18.82
N ASN A 156 2.74 -10.16 -19.14
CA ASN A 156 1.55 -9.53 -19.74
C ASN A 156 1.12 -10.09 -21.12
N ARG A 157 1.86 -11.01 -21.71
CA ARG A 157 1.44 -11.77 -22.90
C ARG A 157 0.78 -13.09 -22.55
N LEU A 158 1.00 -13.57 -21.34
CA LEU A 158 0.53 -14.87 -20.84
C LEU A 158 -0.63 -14.74 -19.86
N VAL A 159 -0.84 -13.54 -19.29
CA VAL A 159 -1.94 -13.22 -18.37
C VAL A 159 -2.55 -11.87 -18.74
N HIS A 160 -3.79 -11.63 -18.36
CA HIS A 160 -4.46 -10.34 -18.49
C HIS A 160 -4.52 -9.66 -17.12
N THR A 161 -3.82 -8.54 -16.94
CA THR A 161 -3.81 -7.82 -15.67
C THR A 161 -4.77 -6.63 -15.69
N VAL A 162 -5.48 -6.42 -14.57
CA VAL A 162 -6.34 -5.26 -14.31
C VAL A 162 -5.96 -4.63 -12.98
N ASN A 163 -6.04 -3.30 -12.89
CA ASN A 163 -5.74 -2.56 -11.67
C ASN A 163 -7.05 -2.22 -10.95
N LEU A 164 -7.28 -2.85 -9.80
CA LEU A 164 -8.46 -2.67 -8.96
C LEU A 164 -8.05 -2.50 -7.50
N ASN A 165 -8.83 -1.75 -6.73
CA ASN A 165 -8.74 -1.82 -5.28
C ASN A 165 -9.26 -3.16 -4.76
N TYR A 166 -8.97 -3.50 -3.50
CA TYR A 166 -9.31 -4.83 -2.97
C TYR A 166 -10.81 -5.12 -2.93
N THR A 167 -11.64 -4.11 -2.67
CA THR A 167 -13.11 -4.27 -2.61
C THR A 167 -13.68 -4.60 -3.99
N ASP A 168 -13.28 -3.85 -5.02
CA ASP A 168 -13.73 -4.09 -6.40
C ASP A 168 -13.17 -5.41 -6.94
N ALA A 169 -11.91 -5.74 -6.63
CA ALA A 169 -11.30 -7.02 -6.99
C ALA A 169 -12.04 -8.21 -6.35
N ALA A 170 -12.38 -8.12 -5.07
CA ALA A 170 -13.15 -9.14 -4.38
C ALA A 170 -14.54 -9.35 -5.00
N ALA A 171 -15.25 -8.26 -5.33
CA ALA A 171 -16.54 -8.34 -5.99
C ALA A 171 -16.44 -8.99 -7.38
N GLN A 172 -15.44 -8.62 -8.19
CA GLN A 172 -15.24 -9.19 -9.52
C GLN A 172 -14.71 -10.63 -9.48
N LEU A 173 -13.98 -11.02 -8.44
CA LEU A 173 -13.60 -12.41 -8.23
C LEU A 173 -14.82 -13.27 -7.86
N ALA A 174 -15.69 -12.76 -7.00
CA ALA A 174 -16.89 -13.47 -6.58
C ALA A 174 -17.87 -13.71 -7.74
N ASP A 175 -18.04 -12.74 -8.63
CA ASP A 175 -18.92 -12.88 -9.82
C ASP A 175 -18.26 -13.56 -11.03
N GLY A 176 -16.95 -13.83 -10.96
CA GLY A 176 -16.18 -14.50 -12.01
C GLY A 176 -15.75 -13.61 -13.16
N THR A 177 -15.82 -12.27 -13.02
CA THR A 177 -15.28 -11.32 -14.00
C THR A 177 -13.76 -11.38 -14.07
N ILE A 178 -13.11 -11.67 -12.95
CA ILE A 178 -11.66 -12.00 -12.88
C ILE A 178 -11.46 -13.41 -12.30
N ASP A 179 -10.33 -14.03 -12.60
CA ASP A 179 -9.99 -15.39 -12.17
C ASP A 179 -9.20 -15.41 -10.86
N ALA A 180 -8.39 -14.39 -10.61
CA ALA A 180 -7.58 -14.28 -9.41
C ALA A 180 -7.38 -12.81 -9.00
N MET A 181 -7.07 -12.60 -7.72
CA MET A 181 -6.63 -11.31 -7.21
C MET A 181 -5.38 -11.44 -6.34
N PHE A 182 -4.49 -10.47 -6.47
CA PHE A 182 -3.36 -10.28 -5.57
C PHE A 182 -3.71 -9.30 -4.47
N VAL A 183 -3.29 -9.63 -3.26
CA VAL A 183 -3.41 -8.78 -2.07
C VAL A 183 -2.08 -8.85 -1.31
N THR A 184 -1.40 -7.72 -1.14
CA THR A 184 -0.27 -7.62 -0.22
C THR A 184 -0.69 -6.79 0.97
N ALA A 185 -1.03 -7.45 2.06
CA ALA A 185 -1.58 -6.83 3.25
C ALA A 185 -1.32 -7.70 4.49
N GLY A 186 -1.55 -7.12 5.67
CA GLY A 186 -1.68 -7.90 6.89
C GLY A 186 -2.78 -8.95 6.76
N LEU A 187 -2.67 -10.04 7.52
CA LEU A 187 -3.72 -11.04 7.62
C LEU A 187 -5.02 -10.39 8.13
N HIS A 188 -6.15 -11.00 7.83
CA HIS A 188 -7.48 -10.48 8.17
C HIS A 188 -7.80 -9.12 7.51
N ALA A 189 -7.35 -8.93 6.26
CA ALA A 189 -7.78 -7.77 5.47
C ALA A 189 -9.30 -7.84 5.23
N ASP A 190 -10.02 -6.77 5.56
CA ASP A 190 -11.49 -6.71 5.54
C ASP A 190 -12.09 -7.21 4.22
N ALA A 191 -11.48 -6.86 3.09
CA ALA A 191 -11.96 -7.28 1.76
C ALA A 191 -11.88 -8.80 1.56
N LEU A 192 -10.84 -9.47 2.09
CA LEU A 192 -10.70 -10.92 2.00
C LEU A 192 -11.60 -11.65 3.00
N GLU A 193 -11.79 -11.12 4.20
CA GLU A 193 -12.73 -11.67 5.17
C GLU A 193 -14.15 -11.65 4.60
N GLN A 194 -14.61 -10.51 4.10
CA GLN A 194 -15.94 -10.37 3.49
C GLN A 194 -16.10 -11.26 2.25
N LEU A 195 -15.07 -11.37 1.42
CA LEU A 195 -15.08 -12.26 0.26
C LEU A 195 -15.25 -13.72 0.71
N ALA A 196 -14.44 -14.17 1.68
CA ALA A 196 -14.45 -15.55 2.16
C ALA A 196 -15.77 -15.97 2.86
N GLU A 197 -16.53 -15.00 3.38
CA GLU A 197 -17.86 -15.23 3.94
C GLU A 197 -18.94 -15.49 2.84
N THR A 198 -18.74 -14.94 1.65
CA THR A 198 -19.73 -14.94 0.57
C THR A 198 -19.36 -15.84 -0.59
N CYS A 199 -18.07 -16.09 -0.82
CA CYS A 199 -17.51 -16.89 -1.89
C CYS A 199 -16.44 -17.83 -1.32
N ALA A 200 -16.55 -19.13 -1.60
CA ALA A 200 -15.49 -20.07 -1.23
C ALA A 200 -14.21 -19.75 -1.99
N ILE A 201 -13.14 -19.42 -1.27
CA ILE A 201 -11.85 -19.04 -1.84
C ILE A 201 -10.78 -20.09 -1.58
N ARG A 202 -9.71 -20.02 -2.40
CA ARG A 202 -8.44 -20.71 -2.18
C ARG A 202 -7.31 -19.71 -2.28
N LEU A 203 -6.36 -19.82 -1.36
CA LEU A 203 -5.08 -19.13 -1.45
C LEU A 203 -4.08 -20.03 -2.17
N LEU A 204 -3.37 -19.49 -3.16
CA LEU A 204 -2.28 -20.20 -3.83
C LEU A 204 -0.97 -19.97 -3.08
N SER A 205 -0.19 -21.04 -2.87
CA SER A 205 1.12 -20.93 -2.25
C SER A 205 2.13 -20.22 -3.16
N VAL A 206 2.93 -19.33 -2.58
CA VAL A 206 4.10 -18.72 -3.22
C VAL A 206 5.35 -19.34 -2.60
N ASP A 207 5.56 -20.64 -2.85
CA ASP A 207 6.60 -21.45 -2.25
C ASP A 207 7.53 -22.11 -3.29
N GLY A 208 8.27 -23.12 -2.88
CA GLY A 208 9.12 -23.92 -3.74
C GLY A 208 10.08 -23.07 -4.57
N GLY A 209 10.13 -23.37 -5.88
CA GLY A 209 11.02 -22.67 -6.82
C GLY A 209 10.66 -21.20 -7.02
N VAL A 210 9.38 -20.83 -6.96
CA VAL A 210 8.91 -19.44 -7.09
C VAL A 210 9.35 -18.64 -5.86
N GLY A 211 9.03 -19.12 -4.67
CA GLY A 211 9.43 -18.47 -3.41
C GLY A 211 10.95 -18.32 -3.29
N ALA A 212 11.71 -19.36 -3.65
CA ALA A 212 13.17 -19.30 -3.63
C ALA A 212 13.74 -18.23 -4.59
N ARG A 213 13.18 -18.08 -5.80
CA ARG A 213 13.58 -17.02 -6.74
C ARG A 213 13.27 -15.62 -6.20
N LEU A 214 12.10 -15.43 -5.59
CA LEU A 214 11.73 -14.15 -4.98
C LEU A 214 12.66 -13.77 -3.83
N LEU A 215 12.90 -14.67 -2.90
CA LEU A 215 13.79 -14.46 -1.75
C LEU A 215 15.24 -14.18 -2.16
N ALA A 216 15.70 -14.77 -3.26
CA ALA A 216 17.04 -14.55 -3.80
C ALA A 216 17.16 -13.20 -4.54
N ALA A 217 16.11 -12.80 -5.28
CA ALA A 217 16.12 -11.59 -6.08
C ALA A 217 15.81 -10.33 -5.29
N TYR A 218 14.99 -10.42 -4.24
CA TYR A 218 14.46 -9.29 -3.50
C TYR A 218 14.73 -9.44 -1.98
N PRO A 219 15.80 -8.84 -1.44
CA PRO A 219 16.22 -9.01 -0.05
C PRO A 219 15.20 -8.51 1.00
N ALA A 220 14.23 -7.70 0.60
CA ALA A 220 13.17 -7.21 1.48
C ALA A 220 12.13 -8.29 1.80
N TYR A 221 11.98 -9.32 0.95
CA TYR A 221 11.05 -10.40 1.21
C TYR A 221 11.51 -11.31 2.35
N ARG A 222 10.53 -11.85 3.05
CA ARG A 222 10.67 -12.93 4.04
C ARG A 222 9.73 -14.07 3.67
N ALA A 223 10.12 -15.31 3.96
CA ALA A 223 9.20 -16.43 3.90
C ALA A 223 8.22 -16.34 5.07
N CYS A 224 6.94 -16.53 4.82
CA CYS A 224 5.92 -16.55 5.86
C CYS A 224 4.87 -17.62 5.58
N VAL A 225 4.02 -17.86 6.59
CA VAL A 225 2.90 -18.80 6.52
C VAL A 225 1.63 -18.04 6.86
N ILE A 226 0.60 -18.24 6.06
CA ILE A 226 -0.77 -17.86 6.38
C ILE A 226 -1.40 -19.08 7.06
N PRO A 227 -1.66 -19.03 8.38
CA PRO A 227 -2.14 -20.20 9.11
C PRO A 227 -3.49 -20.70 8.62
N ALA A 228 -3.72 -21.99 8.72
CA ALA A 228 -5.05 -22.57 8.51
C ALA A 228 -6.10 -21.87 9.38
N GLY A 229 -7.27 -21.62 8.82
CA GLY A 229 -8.37 -20.93 9.51
C GLY A 229 -8.22 -19.41 9.58
N THR A 230 -7.24 -18.81 8.89
CA THR A 230 -7.15 -17.34 8.77
C THR A 230 -8.39 -16.78 8.06
N TYR A 231 -8.87 -17.46 7.02
CA TYR A 231 -10.10 -17.09 6.31
C TYR A 231 -11.13 -18.22 6.35
N ALA A 232 -12.42 -17.89 6.21
CA ALA A 232 -13.48 -18.86 6.19
C ALA A 232 -13.24 -19.92 5.08
N GLY A 233 -13.27 -21.20 5.46
CA GLY A 233 -13.06 -22.32 4.55
C GLY A 233 -11.60 -22.66 4.20
N GLN A 234 -10.62 -21.89 4.66
CA GLN A 234 -9.19 -22.20 4.51
C GLN A 234 -8.78 -23.28 5.53
N GLY A 235 -8.66 -24.52 5.08
CA GLY A 235 -8.37 -25.68 5.96
C GLY A 235 -6.89 -25.97 6.19
N GLU A 236 -5.98 -25.37 5.44
CA GLU A 236 -4.55 -25.68 5.44
C GLU A 236 -3.70 -24.42 5.54
N ASP A 237 -2.47 -24.58 6.05
CA ASP A 237 -1.44 -23.54 6.03
C ASP A 237 -1.04 -23.23 4.59
N VAL A 238 -0.86 -21.94 4.27
CA VAL A 238 -0.41 -21.51 2.93
C VAL A 238 0.93 -20.80 3.07
N TRP A 239 1.95 -21.37 2.40
CA TRP A 239 3.28 -20.79 2.35
C TRP A 239 3.33 -19.63 1.33
N THR A 240 3.93 -18.52 1.73
CA THR A 240 4.07 -17.34 0.87
C THR A 240 5.28 -16.50 1.28
N VAL A 241 5.42 -15.35 0.66
CA VAL A 241 6.40 -14.33 1.01
C VAL A 241 5.72 -13.10 1.59
N SER A 242 6.44 -12.34 2.38
CA SER A 242 5.93 -11.12 3.00
C SER A 242 6.94 -9.98 2.91
N VAL A 243 6.43 -8.77 3.07
CA VAL A 243 7.19 -7.53 3.28
C VAL A 243 6.73 -6.88 4.58
N GLN A 244 7.45 -5.86 5.06
CA GLN A 244 7.11 -5.14 6.28
C GLN A 244 6.39 -3.83 5.95
N ALA A 245 5.24 -3.56 6.55
CA ALA A 245 4.64 -2.23 6.54
C ALA A 245 5.44 -1.27 7.43
N LEU A 246 5.75 -0.09 6.90
CA LEU A 246 6.52 0.95 7.59
C LEU A 246 5.69 2.23 7.73
N LEU A 247 5.75 2.86 8.90
CA LEU A 247 5.38 4.26 9.05
C LEU A 247 6.60 5.12 8.72
N LEU A 248 6.45 5.99 7.75
CA LEU A 248 7.49 6.89 7.26
C LEU A 248 7.13 8.33 7.60
N ARG A 249 8.16 9.16 7.80
CA ARG A 249 8.02 10.61 7.86
C ARG A 249 8.90 11.28 6.82
N ARG A 250 8.43 12.39 6.28
CA ARG A 250 9.25 13.25 5.42
C ARG A 250 10.42 13.82 6.20
N THR A 251 11.63 13.72 5.65
CA THR A 251 12.78 14.49 6.08
C THR A 251 12.81 15.80 5.30
N ARG A 252 13.16 16.92 5.96
CA ARG A 252 13.49 18.14 5.21
C ARG A 252 14.73 17.84 4.38
N CYS A 253 14.62 17.91 3.07
CA CYS A 253 15.80 17.89 2.22
C CYS A 253 16.75 18.99 2.69
N PRO A 254 18.02 18.71 3.02
CA PRO A 254 18.98 19.78 3.23
C PRO A 254 19.01 20.60 1.93
N THR A 255 18.63 21.87 2.02
CA THR A 255 18.76 22.82 0.90
C THR A 255 20.20 22.71 0.40
N ARG A 256 20.39 22.28 -0.86
CA ARG A 256 21.71 22.40 -1.50
C ARG A 256 22.15 23.84 -1.31
N PRO A 257 23.35 24.11 -0.75
CA PRO A 257 23.89 25.45 -0.72
C PRO A 257 23.92 25.93 -2.18
N SER A 258 23.29 27.08 -2.44
CA SER A 258 23.38 27.75 -3.72
C SER A 258 24.87 27.96 -4.01
N LYS A 259 25.36 27.34 -5.10
CA LYS A 259 26.69 27.67 -5.63
C LYS A 259 26.58 29.14 -6.04
N GLY A 260 27.18 30.01 -5.23
CA GLY A 260 27.48 31.38 -5.58
C GLY A 260 28.51 31.47 -6.71
#